data_c63b15ca3b80204828a1caff97741cee
#
_entry.id   c63b15ca3b80204828a1caff97741cee
#
_cell.length_a   1.000
_cell.length_b   1.000
_cell.length_c   1.000
_cell.angle_alpha   90.00
_cell.angle_beta   90.00
_cell.angle_gamma   90.00
#
_symmetry.space_group_name_H-M   'P 1'
#
loop_
_entity.id
_entity.type
_entity.pdbx_description
1 polymer ?
#
loop_
_entity_poly.entity_id
_entity_poly.type
_entity_poly.pdbx_seq_one_letter_code
_entity_poly.pdbx_strand_id
1 'polypeptide(L)'
;HPFQIGAIRLNKEEIEFEDANKGDKPTMELLVANTSDRLYTPVLMHLPPYLSAVAIPEKLGRGRTGKIKITLDTEKLPKLGLTTASVYLSRFLGDKVGEENEIPVSAVLLPDFSHISQQERLNPPAIHLSAEELQMGELESDEKKAHTIIIKNVGKSNLEIRDLQVFNSALGVQLKKRVLKPGASTKLKITAFGQNLKKVKGTPRVLMITNDPNNPKIIIKVKVTSKK
;
A
#
# COMPACT_ATOMS: atom_id res chain seq x y z
N HIS A 1 6.66 14.46 -15.39
CA HIS A 1 6.06 14.28 -14.05
C HIS A 1 4.54 14.51 -14.13
N PRO A 2 3.72 13.45 -14.07
CA PRO A 2 2.28 13.56 -14.36
C PRO A 2 1.44 14.08 -13.20
N PHE A 3 1.97 14.08 -11.96
CA PHE A 3 1.22 14.50 -10.77
C PHE A 3 1.66 15.88 -10.34
N GLN A 4 0.75 16.63 -9.70
CA GLN A 4 1.03 18.00 -9.30
C GLN A 4 0.48 18.27 -7.90
N ILE A 5 1.32 18.85 -7.06
CA ILE A 5 0.96 19.37 -5.74
C ILE A 5 1.40 20.84 -5.71
N GLY A 6 0.42 21.78 -5.76
CA GLY A 6 0.73 23.17 -5.92
C GLY A 6 1.50 23.43 -7.22
N ALA A 7 2.63 24.12 -7.14
CA ALA A 7 3.52 24.35 -8.27
C ALA A 7 4.63 23.30 -8.39
N ILE A 8 4.51 22.18 -7.68
CA ILE A 8 5.51 21.11 -7.69
C ILE A 8 4.95 19.94 -8.47
N ARG A 9 5.72 19.44 -9.43
CA ARG A 9 5.35 18.25 -10.20
C ARG A 9 6.10 17.04 -9.67
N LEU A 10 5.41 15.90 -9.66
CA LEU A 10 5.91 14.64 -9.11
C LEU A 10 5.73 13.51 -10.12
N ASN A 11 6.60 12.52 -10.05
CA ASN A 11 6.46 11.31 -10.87
C ASN A 11 5.57 10.24 -10.24
N LYS A 12 5.25 10.36 -8.96
CA LYS A 12 4.41 9.42 -8.21
C LYS A 12 3.47 10.16 -7.28
N GLU A 13 2.30 9.59 -7.06
CA GLU A 13 1.34 10.12 -6.07
C GLU A 13 1.24 9.28 -4.80
N GLU A 14 1.89 8.11 -4.78
CA GLU A 14 1.97 7.22 -3.63
C GLU A 14 3.42 6.77 -3.42
N ILE A 15 3.79 6.58 -2.17
CA ILE A 15 5.09 6.03 -1.78
C ILE A 15 4.85 4.59 -1.31
N GLU A 16 5.44 3.61 -2.01
CA GLU A 16 5.19 2.20 -1.77
C GLU A 16 6.49 1.42 -1.60
N PHE A 17 6.58 0.67 -0.48
CA PHE A 17 7.62 -0.30 -0.22
C PHE A 17 6.95 -1.67 -0.17
N GLU A 18 6.88 -2.35 -1.31
CA GLU A 18 6.01 -3.52 -1.47
C GLU A 18 6.55 -4.83 -0.90
N ASP A 19 7.88 -5.01 -0.87
CA ASP A 19 8.51 -6.28 -0.54
C ASP A 19 9.68 -6.07 0.41
N ALA A 20 9.39 -5.66 1.65
CA ALA A 20 10.41 -5.39 2.62
C ALA A 20 10.65 -6.59 3.54
N ASN A 21 11.91 -6.94 3.79
CA ASN A 21 12.29 -7.96 4.74
C ASN A 21 12.87 -7.31 5.99
N LYS A 22 12.60 -7.90 7.14
CA LYS A 22 13.11 -7.38 8.40
C LYS A 22 14.63 -7.28 8.37
N GLY A 23 15.14 -6.12 8.81
CA GLY A 23 16.58 -5.81 8.79
C GLY A 23 16.99 -4.99 7.57
N ASP A 24 16.17 -4.94 6.51
CA ASP A 24 16.46 -4.16 5.32
C ASP A 24 16.18 -2.67 5.55
N LYS A 25 16.87 -1.84 4.76
CA LYS A 25 16.61 -0.40 4.69
C LYS A 25 16.42 0.00 3.23
N PRO A 26 15.32 -0.42 2.60
CA PRO A 26 15.08 -0.09 1.21
C PRO A 26 14.86 1.40 1.02
N THR A 27 15.23 1.88 -0.16
CA THR A 27 15.06 3.29 -0.53
C THR A 27 14.21 3.39 -1.77
N MET A 28 13.56 4.54 -1.93
CA MET A 28 12.91 4.91 -3.16
C MET A 28 13.12 6.38 -3.44
N GLU A 29 12.96 6.78 -4.68
CA GLU A 29 13.13 8.15 -5.11
C GLU A 29 11.81 8.71 -5.61
N LEU A 30 11.46 9.88 -5.10
CA LEU A 30 10.35 10.69 -5.57
C LEU A 30 10.96 11.83 -6.39
N LEU A 31 10.69 11.84 -7.70
CA LEU A 31 11.21 12.89 -8.56
C LEU A 31 10.32 14.12 -8.45
N VAL A 32 10.95 15.28 -8.30
CA VAL A 32 10.25 16.55 -8.11
C VAL A 32 10.74 17.59 -9.12
N ALA A 33 9.83 18.42 -9.60
CA ALA A 33 10.14 19.55 -10.49
C ALA A 33 9.50 20.80 -9.92
N ASN A 34 10.31 21.85 -9.77
CA ASN A 34 9.83 23.16 -9.32
C ASN A 34 9.35 23.98 -10.50
N THR A 35 8.04 24.11 -10.66
CA THR A 35 7.46 24.95 -11.71
C THR A 35 7.06 26.34 -11.21
N SER A 36 7.38 26.66 -9.94
CA SER A 36 7.17 28.00 -9.39
C SER A 36 8.26 28.95 -9.86
N ASP A 37 8.04 30.23 -9.64
CA ASP A 37 9.03 31.27 -9.92
C ASP A 37 9.98 31.56 -8.75
N ARG A 38 9.94 30.74 -7.71
CA ARG A 38 10.71 30.92 -6.49
C ARG A 38 11.64 29.72 -6.25
N LEU A 39 12.67 29.98 -5.46
CA LEU A 39 13.54 28.92 -4.93
C LEU A 39 12.69 28.01 -4.03
N TYR A 40 12.81 26.70 -4.21
CA TYR A 40 12.03 25.69 -3.49
C TYR A 40 12.92 24.74 -2.75
N THR A 41 12.59 24.47 -1.48
CA THR A 41 13.23 23.43 -0.67
C THR A 41 12.22 22.30 -0.48
N PRO A 42 12.44 21.13 -1.13
CA PRO A 42 11.53 19.98 -0.95
C PRO A 42 11.57 19.47 0.48
N VAL A 43 10.43 19.38 1.12
CA VAL A 43 10.27 18.84 2.48
C VAL A 43 9.07 17.93 2.53
N LEU A 44 9.25 16.72 3.05
CA LEU A 44 8.14 15.85 3.42
C LEU A 44 7.84 16.02 4.91
N MET A 45 6.63 16.44 5.20
CA MET A 45 6.17 16.70 6.56
C MET A 45 5.48 15.47 7.16
N HIS A 46 5.54 15.34 8.48
CA HIS A 46 4.91 14.27 9.25
C HIS A 46 5.44 12.88 8.91
N LEU A 47 6.76 12.78 8.70
CA LEU A 47 7.38 11.47 8.50
C LEU A 47 7.18 10.59 9.73
N PRO A 48 6.64 9.35 9.56
CA PRO A 48 6.58 8.40 10.67
C PRO A 48 7.98 7.96 11.08
N PRO A 49 8.16 7.37 12.29
CA PRO A 49 9.48 7.01 12.79
C PRO A 49 10.29 6.07 11.90
N TYR A 50 9.61 5.27 11.07
CA TYR A 50 10.26 4.30 10.18
C TYR A 50 10.72 4.89 8.84
N LEU A 51 10.43 6.18 8.57
CA LEU A 51 10.84 6.84 7.34
C LEU A 51 11.81 7.99 7.58
N SER A 52 12.78 8.12 6.69
CA SER A 52 13.64 9.30 6.58
C SER A 52 13.67 9.76 5.13
N ALA A 53 13.95 11.05 4.92
CA ALA A 53 13.92 11.63 3.58
C ALA A 53 15.04 12.68 3.44
N VAL A 54 15.66 12.69 2.26
CA VAL A 54 16.71 13.66 1.91
C VAL A 54 16.42 14.21 0.51
N ALA A 55 16.39 15.53 0.38
CA ALA A 55 16.24 16.20 -0.92
C ALA A 55 17.61 16.33 -1.60
N ILE A 56 17.68 16.01 -2.89
CA ILE A 56 18.89 16.07 -3.69
C ILE A 56 18.58 16.75 -5.03
N PRO A 57 19.05 17.96 -5.31
CA PRO A 57 19.74 18.87 -4.36
C PRO A 57 18.78 19.39 -3.29
N GLU A 58 19.35 19.97 -2.26
CA GLU A 58 18.57 20.51 -1.14
C GLU A 58 17.57 21.60 -1.57
N LYS A 59 17.98 22.41 -2.54
CA LYS A 59 17.17 23.52 -3.06
C LYS A 59 17.05 23.45 -4.58
N LEU A 60 15.86 23.73 -5.09
CA LEU A 60 15.57 23.75 -6.52
C LEU A 60 15.21 25.15 -6.97
N GLY A 61 15.98 25.70 -7.87
CA GLY A 61 15.64 26.95 -8.54
C GLY A 61 14.44 26.77 -9.48
N ARG A 62 13.96 27.88 -10.02
CA ARG A 62 12.87 27.92 -10.99
C ARG A 62 13.14 26.97 -12.17
N GLY A 63 12.16 26.11 -12.48
CA GLY A 63 12.24 25.17 -13.59
C GLY A 63 13.21 24.00 -13.38
N ARG A 64 13.81 23.87 -12.22
CA ARG A 64 14.77 22.82 -11.92
C ARG A 64 14.09 21.58 -11.39
N THR A 65 14.76 20.44 -11.60
CA THR A 65 14.31 19.13 -11.14
C THR A 65 15.29 18.56 -10.12
N GLY A 66 14.79 17.71 -9.27
CA GLY A 66 15.58 17.00 -8.28
C GLY A 66 14.81 15.78 -7.81
N LYS A 67 15.24 15.24 -6.68
CA LYS A 67 14.60 14.05 -6.10
C LYS A 67 14.58 14.13 -4.59
N ILE A 68 13.61 13.44 -4.00
CA ILE A 68 13.58 13.14 -2.57
C ILE A 68 13.87 11.65 -2.43
N LYS A 69 14.98 11.33 -1.79
CA LYS A 69 15.34 9.95 -1.47
C LYS A 69 14.71 9.58 -0.14
N ILE A 70 13.84 8.57 -0.15
CA ILE A 70 13.09 8.12 1.03
C ILE A 70 13.61 6.75 1.43
N THR A 71 13.96 6.60 2.71
CA THR A 71 14.51 5.35 3.27
C THR A 71 13.55 4.80 4.30
N LEU A 72 13.23 3.50 4.18
CA LEU A 72 12.43 2.76 5.14
C LEU A 72 13.35 1.97 6.07
N ASP A 73 13.20 2.19 7.38
CA ASP A 73 13.84 1.35 8.40
C ASP A 73 12.86 0.27 8.84
N THR A 74 13.03 -0.94 8.31
CA THR A 74 12.10 -2.05 8.57
C THR A 74 12.09 -2.49 10.03
N GLU A 75 13.17 -2.25 10.78
CA GLU A 75 13.23 -2.55 12.23
C GLU A 75 12.23 -1.71 13.03
N LYS A 76 11.83 -0.56 12.50
CA LYS A 76 10.89 0.34 13.17
C LYS A 76 9.45 0.14 12.73
N LEU A 77 9.18 -0.80 11.81
CA LEU A 77 7.82 -1.12 11.42
C LEU A 77 7.11 -1.83 12.58
N PRO A 78 5.84 -1.48 12.86
CA PRO A 78 5.15 -1.99 14.03
C PRO A 78 4.73 -3.46 13.95
N LYS A 79 4.62 -4.01 12.71
CA LYS A 79 4.07 -5.35 12.54
C LYS A 79 4.38 -5.96 11.18
N LEU A 80 4.19 -7.26 11.08
CA LEU A 80 4.14 -8.01 9.83
C LEU A 80 2.98 -7.50 8.96
N GLY A 81 3.17 -7.54 7.64
CA GLY A 81 2.15 -7.14 6.69
C GLY A 81 2.14 -5.65 6.43
N LEU A 82 0.95 -5.08 6.30
CA LEU A 82 0.76 -3.71 5.82
C LEU A 82 0.81 -2.68 6.96
N THR A 83 1.65 -1.68 6.78
CA THR A 83 1.64 -0.45 7.56
C THR A 83 1.39 0.71 6.62
N THR A 84 0.42 1.55 6.93
CA THR A 84 0.07 2.73 6.12
C THR A 84 0.24 4.01 6.93
N ALA A 85 0.57 5.09 6.23
CA ALA A 85 0.65 6.43 6.80
C ALA A 85 0.41 7.45 5.71
N SER A 86 0.31 8.71 6.09
CA SER A 86 0.31 9.83 5.14
C SER A 86 1.46 10.75 5.49
N VAL A 87 2.21 11.16 4.46
CA VAL A 87 3.18 12.24 4.55
C VAL A 87 2.69 13.38 3.67
N TYR A 88 3.24 14.57 3.84
CA TYR A 88 2.74 15.77 3.17
C TYR A 88 3.89 16.51 2.55
N LEU A 89 3.78 16.81 1.25
CA LEU A 89 4.79 17.60 0.58
C LEU A 89 4.56 19.08 0.85
N SER A 90 5.56 19.76 1.39
CA SER A 90 5.53 21.22 1.52
C SER A 90 5.57 21.84 0.13
N ARG A 91 4.61 22.72 -0.17
CA ARG A 91 4.53 23.44 -1.46
C ARG A 91 5.33 24.73 -1.44
N PHE A 92 5.55 25.28 -0.24
CA PHE A 92 6.29 26.51 0.01
C PHE A 92 6.71 26.56 1.47
N LEU A 93 7.61 27.48 1.80
CA LEU A 93 8.08 27.64 3.18
C LEU A 93 6.92 27.99 4.12
N GLY A 94 6.76 27.20 5.18
CA GLY A 94 5.69 27.40 6.16
C GLY A 94 4.34 26.80 5.76
N ASP A 95 4.32 25.93 4.76
CA ASP A 95 3.10 25.25 4.34
C ASP A 95 2.52 24.37 5.44
N LYS A 96 1.21 24.16 5.38
CA LYS A 96 0.46 23.30 6.31
C LYS A 96 0.08 22.00 5.65
N VAL A 97 -0.20 20.99 6.46
CA VAL A 97 -0.69 19.69 5.98
C VAL A 97 -2.18 19.76 5.66
N GLY A 98 -2.59 19.08 4.61
CA GLY A 98 -3.98 19.01 4.17
C GLY A 98 -4.13 17.98 3.06
N GLU A 99 -5.36 17.77 2.59
CA GLU A 99 -5.64 16.82 1.51
C GLU A 99 -4.88 17.17 0.22
N GLU A 100 -4.66 18.45 -0.04
CA GLU A 100 -4.05 18.94 -1.28
C GLU A 100 -2.58 18.53 -1.42
N ASN A 101 -1.88 18.31 -0.32
CA ASN A 101 -0.47 17.94 -0.33
C ASN A 101 -0.18 16.60 0.34
N GLU A 102 -1.21 15.80 0.55
CA GLU A 102 -1.10 14.47 1.12
C GLU A 102 -0.52 13.47 0.11
N ILE A 103 0.43 12.64 0.58
CA ILE A 103 0.98 11.52 -0.18
C ILE A 103 0.83 10.28 0.69
N PRO A 104 0.01 9.30 0.26
CA PRO A 104 -0.10 8.03 0.98
C PRO A 104 1.20 7.24 0.94
N VAL A 105 1.51 6.60 2.05
CA VAL A 105 2.68 5.72 2.18
C VAL A 105 2.21 4.35 2.61
N SER A 106 2.72 3.31 1.96
CA SER A 106 2.51 1.93 2.36
C SER A 106 3.82 1.19 2.43
N ALA A 107 3.93 0.30 3.40
CA ALA A 107 5.07 -0.61 3.55
C ALA A 107 4.53 -2.00 3.89
N VAL A 108 5.03 -3.01 3.18
CA VAL A 108 4.66 -4.41 3.41
C VAL A 108 5.88 -5.14 3.93
N LEU A 109 5.81 -5.58 5.19
CA LEU A 109 6.83 -6.42 5.79
C LEU A 109 6.48 -7.88 5.53
N LEU A 110 7.36 -8.58 4.81
CA LEU A 110 7.12 -9.97 4.42
C LEU A 110 7.39 -10.94 5.57
N PRO A 111 6.70 -12.10 5.60
CA PRO A 111 6.98 -13.13 6.57
C PRO A 111 8.33 -13.79 6.33
N ASP A 112 8.92 -14.34 7.39
CA ASP A 112 10.17 -15.10 7.35
C ASP A 112 9.86 -16.59 7.36
N PHE A 113 10.34 -17.31 6.34
CA PHE A 113 10.16 -18.76 6.19
C PHE A 113 11.38 -19.58 6.60
N SER A 114 12.40 -18.96 7.19
CA SER A 114 13.65 -19.65 7.57
C SER A 114 13.44 -20.72 8.64
N HIS A 115 12.37 -20.65 9.42
CA HIS A 115 12.09 -21.54 10.54
C HIS A 115 11.00 -22.59 10.28
N ILE A 116 10.51 -22.70 9.04
CA ILE A 116 9.49 -23.71 8.72
C ILE A 116 10.11 -25.10 8.72
N SER A 117 9.32 -26.12 9.11
CA SER A 117 9.78 -27.51 9.15
C SER A 117 10.06 -28.06 7.75
N GLN A 118 10.88 -29.10 7.68
CA GLN A 118 11.15 -29.80 6.42
C GLN A 118 9.84 -30.36 5.82
N GLN A 119 8.96 -30.88 6.68
CA GLN A 119 7.66 -31.39 6.25
C GLN A 119 6.81 -30.32 5.60
N GLU A 120 6.78 -29.12 6.16
CA GLU A 120 6.06 -27.98 5.56
C GLU A 120 6.67 -27.53 4.25
N ARG A 121 8.00 -27.63 4.11
CA ARG A 121 8.69 -27.31 2.85
C ARG A 121 8.35 -28.30 1.75
N LEU A 122 8.22 -29.58 2.09
CA LEU A 122 7.91 -30.64 1.13
C LEU A 122 6.41 -30.70 0.80
N ASN A 123 5.57 -30.35 1.76
CA ASN A 123 4.12 -30.40 1.65
C ASN A 123 3.50 -29.07 2.09
N PRO A 124 3.77 -27.98 1.37
CA PRO A 124 3.34 -26.66 1.81
C PRO A 124 1.84 -26.44 1.66
N PRO A 125 1.28 -25.48 2.41
CA PRO A 125 -0.03 -24.97 2.07
C PRO A 125 0.06 -24.27 0.72
N ALA A 126 -1.05 -24.19 -0.01
CA ALA A 126 -1.10 -23.51 -1.29
C ALA A 126 -2.43 -22.79 -1.42
N ILE A 127 -2.37 -21.47 -1.56
CA ILE A 127 -3.55 -20.64 -1.69
C ILE A 127 -4.00 -20.56 -3.15
N HIS A 128 -5.30 -20.70 -3.35
CA HIS A 128 -5.95 -20.41 -4.63
C HIS A 128 -7.09 -19.41 -4.40
N LEU A 129 -7.12 -18.38 -5.20
CA LEU A 129 -8.14 -17.35 -5.18
C LEU A 129 -8.98 -17.43 -6.45
N SER A 130 -10.30 -17.25 -6.32
CA SER A 130 -11.21 -17.22 -7.48
C SER A 130 -10.97 -15.98 -8.34
N ALA A 131 -10.41 -14.90 -7.78
CA ALA A 131 -10.03 -13.69 -8.49
C ALA A 131 -8.99 -12.92 -7.69
N GLU A 132 -8.08 -12.21 -8.36
CA GLU A 132 -7.12 -11.29 -7.74
C GLU A 132 -7.37 -9.84 -8.16
N GLU A 133 -8.37 -9.61 -8.99
CA GLU A 133 -8.80 -8.29 -9.42
C GLU A 133 -10.32 -8.26 -9.49
N LEU A 134 -10.92 -7.21 -8.97
CA LEU A 134 -12.36 -7.01 -8.99
C LEU A 134 -12.70 -5.74 -9.77
N GLN A 135 -13.74 -5.84 -10.62
CA GLN A 135 -14.27 -4.71 -11.37
C GLN A 135 -15.57 -4.27 -10.70
N MET A 136 -15.57 -3.15 -10.03
CA MET A 136 -16.75 -2.61 -9.34
C MET A 136 -17.35 -1.37 -10.00
N GLY A 137 -16.67 -0.82 -11.03
CA GLY A 137 -17.17 0.31 -11.82
C GLY A 137 -17.21 1.61 -11.04
N GLU A 138 -18.24 2.41 -11.34
CA GLU A 138 -18.46 3.71 -10.72
C GLU A 138 -19.52 3.62 -9.62
N LEU A 139 -19.28 4.27 -8.48
CA LEU A 139 -20.21 4.33 -7.37
C LEU A 139 -20.64 5.76 -7.08
N GLU A 140 -21.94 5.92 -6.82
CA GLU A 140 -22.46 7.17 -6.22
C GLU A 140 -21.91 7.31 -4.80
N SER A 141 -21.95 8.51 -4.25
CA SER A 141 -21.41 8.77 -2.91
C SER A 141 -22.17 8.04 -1.79
N ASP A 142 -23.42 7.68 -2.01
CA ASP A 142 -24.24 6.94 -1.06
C ASP A 142 -24.29 5.43 -1.30
N GLU A 143 -23.63 4.97 -2.36
CA GLU A 143 -23.59 3.55 -2.71
C GLU A 143 -22.44 2.82 -2.01
N LYS A 144 -22.71 1.54 -1.70
CA LYS A 144 -21.67 0.57 -1.40
C LYS A 144 -21.92 -0.67 -2.25
N LYS A 145 -20.85 -1.33 -2.65
CA LYS A 145 -20.92 -2.54 -3.49
C LYS A 145 -19.98 -3.59 -2.93
N ALA A 146 -20.45 -4.83 -2.87
CA ALA A 146 -19.66 -5.93 -2.33
C ALA A 146 -19.49 -7.03 -3.36
N HIS A 147 -18.30 -7.64 -3.38
CA HIS A 147 -18.00 -8.84 -4.14
C HIS A 147 -17.36 -9.87 -3.21
N THR A 148 -17.57 -11.14 -3.50
CA THR A 148 -17.01 -12.24 -2.73
C THR A 148 -15.98 -12.97 -3.57
N ILE A 149 -14.81 -13.21 -2.96
CA ILE A 149 -13.73 -14.03 -3.52
C ILE A 149 -13.67 -15.32 -2.70
N ILE A 150 -13.56 -16.46 -3.40
CA ILE A 150 -13.39 -17.76 -2.75
C ILE A 150 -11.89 -18.02 -2.57
N ILE A 151 -11.49 -18.30 -1.34
CA ILE A 151 -10.13 -18.67 -0.99
C ILE A 151 -10.15 -20.16 -0.68
N LYS A 152 -9.28 -20.94 -1.36
CA LYS A 152 -9.18 -22.38 -1.17
C LYS A 152 -7.73 -22.76 -0.88
N ASN A 153 -7.54 -23.70 0.06
CA ASN A 153 -6.25 -24.33 0.28
C ASN A 153 -6.15 -25.57 -0.62
N VAL A 154 -5.35 -25.47 -1.67
CA VAL A 154 -5.09 -26.58 -2.61
C VAL A 154 -3.78 -27.29 -2.31
N GLY A 155 -3.17 -26.98 -1.18
CA GLY A 155 -1.92 -27.58 -0.71
C GLY A 155 -2.14 -28.78 0.20
N LYS A 156 -1.09 -29.17 0.91
CA LYS A 156 -1.05 -30.39 1.71
C LYS A 156 -0.92 -30.14 3.22
N SER A 157 -0.72 -28.90 3.65
CA SER A 157 -0.73 -28.51 5.06
C SER A 157 -1.66 -27.33 5.27
N ASN A 158 -1.93 -26.98 6.53
CA ASN A 158 -2.87 -25.92 6.86
C ASN A 158 -2.43 -24.56 6.31
N LEU A 159 -3.33 -23.88 5.61
CA LEU A 159 -3.14 -22.53 5.13
C LEU A 159 -3.57 -21.55 6.21
N GLU A 160 -2.70 -20.61 6.53
CA GLU A 160 -2.98 -19.54 7.48
C GLU A 160 -2.97 -18.19 6.77
N ILE A 161 -4.02 -17.41 6.99
CA ILE A 161 -4.07 -16.01 6.55
C ILE A 161 -3.67 -15.15 7.74
N ARG A 162 -2.40 -14.70 7.74
CA ARG A 162 -1.76 -14.05 8.88
C ARG A 162 -2.04 -12.56 8.98
N ASP A 163 -2.28 -11.90 7.84
CA ASP A 163 -2.67 -10.50 7.79
C ASP A 163 -3.66 -10.30 6.66
N LEU A 164 -4.65 -9.45 6.89
CA LEU A 164 -5.65 -9.08 5.91
C LEU A 164 -6.03 -7.64 6.18
N GLN A 165 -5.64 -6.74 5.30
CA GLN A 165 -5.86 -5.30 5.48
C GLN A 165 -6.20 -4.60 4.18
N VAL A 166 -6.96 -3.52 4.28
CA VAL A 166 -7.21 -2.59 3.18
C VAL A 166 -6.15 -1.49 3.18
N PHE A 167 -5.78 -1.00 1.98
CA PHE A 167 -4.80 0.07 1.85
C PHE A 167 -5.38 1.44 2.24
N ASN A 168 -6.69 1.61 2.11
CA ASN A 168 -7.37 2.83 2.52
C ASN A 168 -8.83 2.55 2.86
N SER A 169 -9.53 3.56 3.37
CA SER A 169 -10.91 3.44 3.87
C SER A 169 -11.97 3.31 2.77
N ALA A 170 -11.60 3.34 1.48
CA ALA A 170 -12.55 3.09 0.40
C ALA A 170 -13.04 1.66 0.36
N LEU A 171 -12.29 0.73 0.98
CA LEU A 171 -12.64 -0.69 1.04
C LEU A 171 -12.80 -1.17 2.48
N GLY A 172 -13.63 -2.20 2.65
CA GLY A 172 -13.72 -3.00 3.85
C GLY A 172 -13.65 -4.47 3.51
N VAL A 173 -13.22 -5.30 4.43
CA VAL A 173 -13.07 -6.75 4.23
C VAL A 173 -13.67 -7.53 5.39
N GLN A 174 -14.23 -8.70 5.08
CA GLN A 174 -14.71 -9.68 6.04
C GLN A 174 -14.26 -11.06 5.62
N LEU A 175 -13.68 -11.81 6.55
CA LEU A 175 -13.20 -13.16 6.33
C LEU A 175 -13.66 -14.04 7.48
N LYS A 176 -14.38 -15.14 7.18
CA LYS A 176 -14.94 -16.02 8.21
C LYS A 176 -13.89 -16.92 8.86
N LYS A 177 -12.98 -17.46 8.06
CA LYS A 177 -11.95 -18.40 8.54
C LYS A 177 -10.57 -17.94 8.08
N ARG A 178 -9.61 -17.95 9.01
CA ARG A 178 -8.23 -17.58 8.71
C ARG A 178 -7.31 -18.80 8.61
N VAL A 179 -7.77 -19.95 9.04
CA VAL A 179 -7.02 -21.22 8.93
C VAL A 179 -7.86 -22.20 8.13
N LEU A 180 -7.28 -22.73 7.05
CA LEU A 180 -7.94 -23.66 6.16
C LEU A 180 -7.13 -24.97 6.10
N LYS A 181 -7.78 -26.09 6.44
CA LYS A 181 -7.21 -27.40 6.21
C LYS A 181 -7.09 -27.69 4.70
N PRO A 182 -6.23 -28.64 4.28
CA PRO A 182 -6.16 -29.01 2.87
C PRO A 182 -7.53 -29.32 2.27
N GLY A 183 -7.83 -28.71 1.14
CA GLY A 183 -9.12 -28.82 0.46
C GLY A 183 -10.23 -27.91 0.97
N ALA A 184 -10.05 -27.23 2.09
CA ALA A 184 -11.07 -26.33 2.65
C ALA A 184 -11.08 -24.99 1.94
N SER A 185 -12.23 -24.33 2.00
CA SER A 185 -12.45 -23.00 1.40
C SER A 185 -13.09 -22.06 2.39
N THR A 186 -12.94 -20.76 2.15
CA THR A 186 -13.65 -19.69 2.85
C THR A 186 -13.99 -18.57 1.88
N LYS A 187 -14.89 -17.69 2.30
CA LYS A 187 -15.31 -16.54 1.50
C LYS A 187 -14.70 -15.27 2.06
N LEU A 188 -14.07 -14.50 1.18
CA LEU A 188 -13.62 -13.14 1.48
C LEU A 188 -14.59 -12.17 0.84
N LYS A 189 -15.28 -11.39 1.66
CA LYS A 189 -16.17 -10.33 1.19
C LYS A 189 -15.42 -9.01 1.17
N ILE A 190 -15.37 -8.37 0.01
CA ILE A 190 -14.75 -7.05 -0.17
C ILE A 190 -15.86 -6.07 -0.52
N THR A 191 -15.96 -4.99 0.27
CA THR A 191 -16.96 -3.95 0.09
C THR A 191 -16.27 -2.64 -0.27
N ALA A 192 -16.76 -1.99 -1.33
CA ALA A 192 -16.34 -0.63 -1.70
C ALA A 192 -17.37 0.38 -1.22
N PHE A 193 -16.90 1.48 -0.62
CA PHE A 193 -17.73 2.54 -0.06
C PHE A 193 -17.62 3.81 -0.89
N GLY A 194 -18.72 4.16 -1.59
CA GLY A 194 -18.74 5.33 -2.45
C GLY A 194 -18.43 6.63 -1.71
N GLN A 195 -18.90 6.77 -0.48
CA GLN A 195 -18.66 7.98 0.32
C GLN A 195 -17.18 8.22 0.64
N ASN A 196 -16.37 7.17 0.68
CA ASN A 196 -14.94 7.26 1.00
C ASN A 196 -14.05 7.36 -0.23
N LEU A 197 -14.55 6.95 -1.40
CA LEU A 197 -13.78 7.03 -2.66
C LEU A 197 -13.33 8.44 -3.01
N LYS A 198 -14.13 9.45 -2.68
CA LYS A 198 -13.77 10.87 -2.94
C LYS A 198 -12.75 11.41 -1.95
N LYS A 199 -12.65 10.82 -0.76
CA LYS A 199 -11.85 11.34 0.35
C LYS A 199 -10.48 10.73 0.43
N VAL A 200 -10.32 9.50 -0.06
CA VAL A 200 -9.05 8.79 0.02
C VAL A 200 -8.18 9.11 -1.18
N LYS A 201 -6.88 9.09 -0.97
CA LYS A 201 -5.89 9.08 -2.03
C LYS A 201 -5.32 7.68 -2.14
N GLY A 202 -4.82 7.35 -3.32
CA GLY A 202 -4.24 6.05 -3.59
C GLY A 202 -5.24 5.04 -4.14
N THR A 203 -4.70 3.96 -4.65
CA THR A 203 -5.46 2.90 -5.33
C THR A 203 -6.12 1.98 -4.31
N PRO A 204 -7.43 1.71 -4.43
CA PRO A 204 -8.10 0.75 -3.56
C PRO A 204 -7.56 -0.66 -3.77
N ARG A 205 -7.02 -1.25 -2.69
CA ARG A 205 -6.41 -2.58 -2.73
C ARG A 205 -6.58 -3.27 -1.39
N VAL A 206 -6.47 -4.60 -1.42
CA VAL A 206 -6.45 -5.43 -0.21
C VAL A 206 -5.14 -6.19 -0.18
N LEU A 207 -4.48 -6.18 0.98
CA LEU A 207 -3.29 -6.99 1.22
C LEU A 207 -3.66 -8.23 2.01
N MET A 208 -3.12 -9.36 1.59
CA MET A 208 -3.19 -10.63 2.32
C MET A 208 -1.79 -11.18 2.49
N ILE A 209 -1.42 -11.53 3.73
CA ILE A 209 -0.18 -12.25 4.04
C ILE A 209 -0.57 -13.67 4.44
N THR A 210 0.12 -14.65 3.89
CA THR A 210 -0.16 -16.07 4.10
C THR A 210 1.10 -16.82 4.52
N ASN A 211 0.91 -18.05 4.98
CA ASN A 211 2.02 -18.98 5.22
C ASN A 211 2.36 -19.85 4.00
N ASP A 212 1.75 -19.59 2.84
CA ASP A 212 2.14 -20.24 1.59
C ASP A 212 3.49 -19.70 1.14
N PRO A 213 4.56 -20.49 1.12
CA PRO A 213 5.90 -19.98 0.78
C PRO A 213 6.04 -19.55 -0.67
N ASN A 214 5.13 -19.98 -1.55
CA ASN A 214 5.13 -19.56 -2.97
C ASN A 214 4.25 -18.34 -3.21
N ASN A 215 3.36 -18.00 -2.27
CA ASN A 215 2.45 -16.85 -2.36
C ASN A 215 2.32 -16.19 -0.98
N PRO A 216 3.42 -15.70 -0.40
CA PRO A 216 3.38 -15.12 0.95
C PRO A 216 2.66 -13.78 1.01
N LYS A 217 2.63 -13.06 -0.11
CA LYS A 217 1.96 -11.77 -0.24
C LYS A 217 1.05 -11.79 -1.45
N ILE A 218 -0.21 -11.40 -1.24
CA ILE A 218 -1.20 -11.28 -2.31
C ILE A 218 -1.80 -9.89 -2.21
N ILE A 219 -1.85 -9.20 -3.34
CA ILE A 219 -2.54 -7.91 -3.46
C ILE A 219 -3.74 -8.11 -4.38
N ILE A 220 -4.93 -7.82 -3.85
CA ILE A 220 -6.18 -7.86 -4.61
C ILE A 220 -6.49 -6.44 -5.02
N LYS A 221 -6.49 -6.19 -6.33
CA LYS A 221 -6.80 -4.87 -6.90
C LYS A 221 -8.30 -4.73 -7.06
N VAL A 222 -8.84 -3.59 -6.67
CA VAL A 222 -10.25 -3.28 -6.84
C VAL A 222 -10.37 -2.06 -7.75
N LYS A 223 -10.91 -2.29 -8.94
CA LYS A 223 -11.16 -1.24 -9.94
C LYS A 223 -12.50 -0.60 -9.62
N VAL A 224 -12.47 0.52 -8.95
CA VAL A 224 -13.65 1.25 -8.53
C VAL A 224 -13.36 2.74 -8.55
N THR A 225 -14.30 3.54 -9.02
CA THR A 225 -14.17 4.98 -9.10
C THR A 225 -15.40 5.66 -8.54
N SER A 226 -15.25 6.91 -8.12
CA SER A 226 -16.34 7.76 -7.71
C SER A 226 -17.04 8.33 -8.93
N LYS A 227 -18.36 8.23 -8.96
CA LYS A 227 -19.18 8.82 -10.02
C LYS A 227 -19.20 10.34 -9.82
N LYS A 228 -18.94 11.06 -10.90
CA LYS A 228 -18.95 12.54 -10.90
C LYS A 228 -20.36 13.10 -11.01
#